data_379a22da4c69e64c8af7d850fd6b8c75
#
_entry.id   379a22da4c69e64c8af7d850fd6b8c75
#
_cell.length_a   1.000
_cell.length_b   1.000
_cell.length_c   1.000
_cell.angle_alpha   90.00
_cell.angle_beta   90.00
_cell.angle_gamma   90.00
#
_symmetry.space_group_name_H-M   'P 1'
#
loop_
_entity.id
_entity.type
_entity.pdbx_description
1 polymer ?
#
loop_
_entity_poly.entity_id
_entity_poly.type
_entity_poly.pdbx_seq_one_letter_code
_entity_poly.pdbx_strand_id
1 'polypeptide(L)'
;MTDIPNASRGVKLALLEGQLLSRQIDRHVFLEGATRLGLSMPDADAAASKLVAIAANQVARRADLKGSYDYIVIGSGASGAVVARRLAENPQTTVLLLEAGGEDLKPSILMTETWFFNQGTDVDWGFQAEPSKSVNNRSIKQAMGRVFGGGTSINGMMWARGHKNDFDDWAKEAGDKAWGYRHVLDIYKRIEDWQGVPDPERRGRGGNVYVQPAPNPNPIASAFLKAAEAYGIQAFEDQNGVMQEGPGGAAITNVRIRDGRRLNIPSSYLYPVMDQPNLTVLTRAYVNRLTLEGSTVTGVEFEWRDEVRTITASSEVVLSAGAIQTPKVLMLSGIGERAELARFGISTVSHLPGVGQNFQDHPVIGSALWEPHEPLAARANAAEANLFAKSRPDLNTPDLHIWHVEAPYVSEATAPYAMGTAWSISPAGSSPEAA
;
A
#
# COMPACT_ATOMS: atom_id res chain seq x y z
N MET A 1 3.84 22.97 -18.06
CA MET A 1 3.24 22.52 -16.77
C MET A 1 1.84 22.09 -17.11
N THR A 2 1.52 20.83 -16.95
CA THR A 2 0.14 20.33 -17.05
C THR A 2 -0.64 20.93 -15.88
N ASP A 3 -1.44 21.95 -16.19
CA ASP A 3 -2.34 22.55 -15.21
C ASP A 3 -3.44 21.52 -14.97
N ILE A 4 -3.29 20.74 -13.86
CA ILE A 4 -4.34 19.81 -13.43
C ILE A 4 -5.30 20.65 -12.60
N PRO A 5 -6.52 20.92 -13.11
CA PRO A 5 -7.51 21.66 -12.37
C PRO A 5 -7.72 21.00 -10.99
N ASN A 6 -7.77 21.79 -9.93
CA ASN A 6 -8.00 21.37 -8.55
C ASN A 6 -6.91 20.52 -7.88
N ALA A 7 -5.77 20.24 -8.53
CA ALA A 7 -4.68 19.55 -7.85
C ALA A 7 -4.10 20.39 -6.69
N SER A 8 -3.92 19.75 -5.54
CA SER A 8 -3.31 20.38 -4.35
C SER A 8 -1.88 20.84 -4.63
N ARG A 9 -1.37 21.74 -3.79
CA ARG A 9 0.03 22.15 -3.83
C ARG A 9 0.99 20.96 -3.78
N GLY A 10 0.74 20.02 -2.89
CA GLY A 10 1.58 18.82 -2.73
C GLY A 10 1.58 17.93 -3.97
N VAL A 11 0.43 17.76 -4.63
CA VAL A 11 0.34 17.01 -5.89
C VAL A 11 1.15 17.72 -7.00
N LYS A 12 0.98 19.03 -7.17
CA LYS A 12 1.73 19.80 -8.18
C LYS A 12 3.25 19.72 -7.95
N LEU A 13 3.68 19.81 -6.70
CA LEU A 13 5.09 19.66 -6.34
C LEU A 13 5.61 18.25 -6.64
N ALA A 14 4.87 17.19 -6.29
CA ALA A 14 5.27 15.81 -6.55
C ALA A 14 5.37 15.50 -8.05
N LEU A 15 4.50 16.07 -8.87
CA LEU A 15 4.59 15.96 -10.32
C LEU A 15 5.84 16.63 -10.86
N LEU A 16 6.18 17.79 -10.32
CA LEU A 16 7.41 18.51 -10.68
C LEU A 16 8.65 17.71 -10.25
N GLU A 17 8.62 17.08 -9.08
CA GLU A 17 9.64 16.14 -8.59
C GLU A 17 9.81 14.96 -9.57
N GLY A 18 8.70 14.37 -10.05
CA GLY A 18 8.71 13.30 -11.03
C GLY A 18 9.30 13.70 -12.39
N GLN A 19 9.00 14.91 -12.85
CA GLN A 19 9.57 15.45 -14.09
C GLN A 19 11.09 15.64 -13.99
N LEU A 20 11.58 16.10 -12.84
CA LEU A 20 13.03 16.24 -12.60
C LEU A 20 13.71 14.87 -12.49
N LEU A 21 13.12 13.92 -11.76
CA LEU A 21 13.62 12.54 -11.66
C LEU A 21 13.71 11.83 -13.01
N SER A 22 12.71 12.03 -13.86
CA SER A 22 12.66 11.48 -15.22
C SER A 22 13.47 12.29 -16.27
N ARG A 23 14.12 13.38 -15.82
CA ARG A 23 14.89 14.31 -16.67
C ARG A 23 14.08 14.97 -17.80
N GLN A 24 12.77 15.11 -17.61
CA GLN A 24 11.89 15.87 -18.50
C GLN A 24 12.06 17.39 -18.34
N ILE A 25 12.50 17.82 -17.16
CA ILE A 25 12.88 19.19 -16.87
C ILE A 25 14.28 19.21 -16.25
N ASP A 26 14.95 20.33 -16.35
CA ASP A 26 16.21 20.59 -15.67
C ASP A 26 16.01 21.16 -14.25
N ARG A 27 17.14 21.30 -13.53
CA ARG A 27 17.15 21.84 -12.17
C ARG A 27 16.61 23.27 -12.09
N HIS A 28 16.88 24.11 -13.10
CA HIS A 28 16.45 25.50 -13.10
C HIS A 28 14.92 25.60 -13.18
N VAL A 29 14.31 24.88 -14.12
CA VAL A 29 12.84 24.79 -14.28
C VAL A 29 12.19 24.24 -13.01
N PHE A 30 12.82 23.27 -12.35
CA PHE A 30 12.33 22.75 -11.08
C PHE A 30 12.35 23.81 -9.98
N LEU A 31 13.45 24.54 -9.81
CA LEU A 31 13.58 25.60 -8.81
C LEU A 31 12.54 26.71 -8.98
N GLU A 32 12.34 27.17 -10.21
CA GLU A 32 11.29 28.15 -10.51
C GLU A 32 9.88 27.61 -10.17
N GLY A 33 9.58 26.38 -10.57
CA GLY A 33 8.30 25.76 -10.32
C GLY A 33 8.03 25.53 -8.83
N ALA A 34 9.01 25.00 -8.11
CA ALA A 34 8.91 24.72 -6.68
C ALA A 34 8.75 26.00 -5.83
N THR A 35 9.47 27.07 -6.17
CA THR A 35 9.33 28.36 -5.49
C THR A 35 7.99 29.04 -5.81
N ARG A 36 7.47 28.95 -7.01
CA ARG A 36 6.09 29.39 -7.33
C ARG A 36 5.04 28.62 -6.55
N LEU A 37 5.30 27.37 -6.23
CA LEU A 37 4.47 26.53 -5.36
C LEU A 37 4.72 26.81 -3.86
N GLY A 38 5.57 27.77 -3.51
CA GLY A 38 5.78 28.25 -2.14
C GLY A 38 6.83 27.48 -1.34
N LEU A 39 7.75 26.74 -1.98
CA LEU A 39 8.96 26.31 -1.30
C LEU A 39 9.90 27.51 -1.13
N SER A 40 10.63 27.55 0.00
CA SER A 40 11.76 28.47 0.09
C SER A 40 12.86 28.07 -0.91
N MET A 41 13.67 29.02 -1.35
CA MET A 41 14.76 28.71 -2.29
C MET A 41 15.74 27.66 -1.70
N PRO A 42 16.14 27.72 -0.42
CA PRO A 42 16.98 26.68 0.18
C PRO A 42 16.33 25.29 0.16
N ASP A 43 15.02 25.18 0.47
CA ASP A 43 14.32 23.90 0.45
C ASP A 43 14.17 23.35 -0.97
N ALA A 44 13.86 24.23 -1.93
CA ALA A 44 13.78 23.85 -3.35
C ALA A 44 15.14 23.37 -3.87
N ASP A 45 16.23 24.04 -3.46
CA ASP A 45 17.60 23.69 -3.83
C ASP A 45 18.03 22.34 -3.24
N ALA A 46 17.73 22.09 -1.98
CA ALA A 46 17.98 20.81 -1.31
C ALA A 46 17.21 19.68 -1.96
N ALA A 47 15.91 19.89 -2.26
CA ALA A 47 15.08 18.93 -2.97
C ALA A 47 15.62 18.62 -4.37
N ALA A 48 15.93 19.66 -5.16
CA ALA A 48 16.50 19.51 -6.50
C ALA A 48 17.80 18.72 -6.49
N SER A 49 18.71 19.04 -5.56
CA SER A 49 19.99 18.36 -5.43
C SER A 49 19.81 16.87 -5.12
N LYS A 50 18.90 16.53 -4.21
CA LYS A 50 18.57 15.15 -3.88
C LYS A 50 17.98 14.39 -5.07
N LEU A 51 17.01 14.98 -5.77
CA LEU A 51 16.36 14.37 -6.93
C LEU A 51 17.34 14.14 -8.09
N VAL A 52 18.21 15.10 -8.35
CA VAL A 52 19.28 14.96 -9.36
C VAL A 52 20.24 13.84 -8.98
N ALA A 53 20.63 13.73 -7.71
CA ALA A 53 21.49 12.65 -7.23
C ALA A 53 20.82 11.27 -7.38
N ILE A 54 19.53 11.15 -7.02
CA ILE A 54 18.74 9.92 -7.25
C ILE A 54 18.73 9.56 -8.73
N ALA A 55 18.36 10.50 -9.60
CA ALA A 55 18.27 10.27 -11.04
C ALA A 55 19.62 9.83 -11.63
N ALA A 56 20.72 10.48 -11.21
CA ALA A 56 22.07 10.14 -11.66
C ALA A 56 22.47 8.73 -11.20
N ASN A 57 22.28 8.43 -9.90
CA ASN A 57 22.61 7.12 -9.34
C ASN A 57 21.83 6.00 -10.03
N GLN A 58 20.50 6.11 -10.13
CA GLN A 58 19.69 5.05 -10.70
C GLN A 58 19.94 4.85 -12.20
N VAL A 59 20.26 5.90 -12.94
CA VAL A 59 20.70 5.76 -14.34
C VAL A 59 22.02 5.00 -14.42
N ALA A 60 23.01 5.33 -13.59
CA ALA A 60 24.29 4.63 -13.56
C ALA A 60 24.13 3.14 -13.17
N ARG A 61 23.32 2.85 -12.13
CA ARG A 61 23.05 1.47 -11.69
C ARG A 61 22.35 0.63 -12.75
N ARG A 62 21.39 1.23 -13.49
CA ARG A 62 20.67 0.55 -14.58
C ARG A 62 21.52 0.36 -15.84
N ALA A 63 22.49 1.22 -16.07
CA ALA A 63 23.44 1.08 -17.19
C ALA A 63 24.50 0.00 -16.90
N ASP A 64 24.92 -0.11 -15.65
CA ASP A 64 25.90 -1.09 -15.16
C ASP A 64 25.20 -2.11 -14.23
N LEU A 65 24.21 -2.84 -14.79
CA LEU A 65 23.48 -3.86 -14.05
C LEU A 65 24.40 -5.07 -13.80
N LYS A 66 24.64 -5.37 -12.53
CA LYS A 66 25.52 -6.46 -12.14
C LYS A 66 24.89 -7.83 -12.39
N GLY A 67 25.69 -8.84 -12.67
CA GLY A 67 25.23 -10.23 -12.77
C GLY A 67 24.89 -10.87 -11.42
N SER A 68 25.35 -10.25 -10.30
CA SER A 68 25.08 -10.72 -8.93
C SER A 68 24.91 -9.57 -7.97
N TYR A 69 24.03 -9.76 -6.96
CA TYR A 69 23.79 -8.87 -5.82
C TYR A 69 23.80 -9.69 -4.54
N ASP A 70 24.04 -9.06 -3.39
CA ASP A 70 23.91 -9.76 -2.11
C ASP A 70 22.44 -10.11 -1.85
N TYR A 71 21.55 -9.16 -2.07
CA TYR A 71 20.12 -9.38 -1.91
C TYR A 71 19.33 -8.95 -3.15
N ILE A 72 18.35 -9.77 -3.51
CA ILE A 72 17.33 -9.41 -4.51
C ILE A 72 15.98 -9.34 -3.82
N VAL A 73 15.32 -8.19 -3.91
CA VAL A 73 13.96 -7.97 -3.36
C VAL A 73 12.97 -7.89 -4.50
N ILE A 74 11.96 -8.75 -4.49
CA ILE A 74 10.93 -8.83 -5.52
C ILE A 74 9.66 -8.13 -5.03
N GLY A 75 9.27 -7.04 -5.70
CA GLY A 75 8.14 -6.19 -5.36
C GLY A 75 8.53 -5.01 -4.48
N SER A 76 8.12 -3.80 -4.89
CA SER A 76 8.34 -2.53 -4.18
C SER A 76 7.17 -2.11 -3.30
N GLY A 77 6.23 -3.01 -3.01
CA GLY A 77 5.08 -2.77 -2.14
C GLY A 77 5.48 -2.46 -0.69
N ALA A 78 4.50 -2.49 0.21
CA ALA A 78 4.70 -2.12 1.62
C ALA A 78 5.87 -2.84 2.29
N SER A 79 5.98 -4.16 2.08
CA SER A 79 7.04 -4.97 2.70
C SER A 79 8.38 -4.82 1.99
N GLY A 80 8.40 -4.98 0.65
CA GLY A 80 9.65 -4.98 -0.11
C GLY A 80 10.39 -3.63 -0.07
N ALA A 81 9.67 -2.51 -0.08
CA ALA A 81 10.28 -1.19 0.06
C ALA A 81 10.99 -1.01 1.42
N VAL A 82 10.39 -1.53 2.49
CA VAL A 82 10.99 -1.50 3.84
C VAL A 82 12.23 -2.39 3.89
N VAL A 83 12.12 -3.63 3.41
CA VAL A 83 13.24 -4.59 3.41
C VAL A 83 14.40 -4.07 2.58
N ALA A 84 14.14 -3.60 1.34
CA ALA A 84 15.19 -3.08 0.45
C ALA A 84 15.94 -1.91 1.10
N ARG A 85 15.23 -0.97 1.75
CA ARG A 85 15.87 0.11 2.50
C ARG A 85 16.74 -0.41 3.62
N ARG A 86 16.19 -1.30 4.47
CA ARG A 86 16.92 -1.80 5.66
C ARG A 86 18.18 -2.54 5.28
N LEU A 87 18.13 -3.34 4.21
CA LEU A 87 19.31 -4.01 3.68
C LEU A 87 20.34 -3.02 3.12
N ALA A 88 19.87 -1.96 2.43
CA ALA A 88 20.75 -0.94 1.85
C ALA A 88 21.37 0.01 2.88
N GLU A 89 20.89 0.04 4.13
CA GLU A 89 21.51 0.82 5.23
C GLU A 89 22.95 0.36 5.53
N ASN A 90 23.30 -0.91 5.22
CA ASN A 90 24.69 -1.37 5.22
C ASN A 90 25.33 -1.06 3.87
N PRO A 91 26.29 -0.13 3.79
CA PRO A 91 26.92 0.28 2.51
C PRO A 91 27.78 -0.82 1.87
N GLN A 92 28.11 -1.88 2.60
CA GLN A 92 28.83 -3.04 2.07
C GLN A 92 27.92 -4.07 1.40
N THR A 93 26.60 -3.90 1.53
CA THR A 93 25.59 -4.81 1.00
C THR A 93 25.00 -4.24 -0.30
N THR A 94 25.00 -5.02 -1.36
CA THR A 94 24.39 -4.64 -2.64
C THR A 94 22.96 -5.17 -2.73
N VAL A 95 22.00 -4.31 -3.05
CA VAL A 95 20.57 -4.63 -3.11
C VAL A 95 20.01 -4.32 -4.49
N LEU A 96 19.33 -5.30 -5.09
CA LEU A 96 18.54 -5.16 -6.29
C LEU A 96 17.05 -5.24 -5.91
N LEU A 97 16.28 -4.18 -6.20
CA LEU A 97 14.83 -4.16 -6.05
C LEU A 97 14.18 -4.23 -7.43
N LEU A 98 13.33 -5.24 -7.65
CA LEU A 98 12.59 -5.49 -8.88
C LEU A 98 11.10 -5.17 -8.68
N GLU A 99 10.55 -4.28 -9.49
CA GLU A 99 9.13 -3.91 -9.51
C GLU A 99 8.54 -4.11 -10.90
N ALA A 100 7.44 -4.86 -10.97
CA ALA A 100 6.77 -5.16 -12.25
C ALA A 100 6.07 -3.92 -12.85
N GLY A 101 5.60 -3.03 -12.02
CA GLY A 101 4.91 -1.80 -12.44
C GLY A 101 5.86 -0.66 -12.79
N GLY A 102 5.27 0.41 -13.30
CA GLY A 102 5.95 1.67 -13.62
C GLY A 102 6.07 2.61 -12.41
N GLU A 103 6.41 3.84 -12.70
CA GLU A 103 6.60 4.92 -11.74
C GLU A 103 5.28 5.34 -11.07
N ASP A 104 5.37 5.81 -9.83
CA ASP A 104 4.23 6.19 -8.96
C ASP A 104 3.91 7.69 -8.96
N LEU A 105 4.75 8.54 -9.54
CA LEU A 105 4.54 9.99 -9.58
C LEU A 105 3.62 10.38 -10.75
N LYS A 106 2.38 9.89 -10.69
CA LYS A 106 1.29 10.16 -11.64
C LYS A 106 0.13 10.87 -10.94
N PRO A 107 -0.62 11.73 -11.64
CA PRO A 107 -1.79 12.42 -11.06
C PRO A 107 -2.78 11.46 -10.38
N SER A 108 -3.17 10.37 -11.05
CA SER A 108 -4.14 9.40 -10.55
C SER A 108 -3.72 8.71 -9.24
N ILE A 109 -2.41 8.62 -9.00
CA ILE A 109 -1.84 8.04 -7.77
C ILE A 109 -1.72 9.10 -6.67
N LEU A 110 -1.27 10.30 -7.03
CA LEU A 110 -0.97 11.38 -6.09
C LEU A 110 -2.21 12.07 -5.53
N MET A 111 -3.28 12.17 -6.34
CA MET A 111 -4.57 12.72 -5.92
C MET A 111 -5.24 11.77 -4.92
N THR A 112 -5.67 12.34 -3.81
CA THR A 112 -6.07 11.53 -2.66
C THR A 112 -7.55 11.16 -2.67
N GLU A 113 -8.39 12.02 -3.20
CA GLU A 113 -9.84 11.85 -3.25
C GLU A 113 -10.32 10.93 -4.39
N THR A 114 -9.42 10.52 -5.30
CA THR A 114 -9.76 9.76 -6.52
C THR A 114 -9.11 8.37 -6.59
N TRP A 115 -8.62 7.85 -5.47
CA TRP A 115 -7.85 6.60 -5.40
C TRP A 115 -8.57 5.39 -6.01
N PHE A 116 -9.89 5.33 -5.91
CA PHE A 116 -10.70 4.23 -6.44
C PHE A 116 -10.74 4.18 -7.97
N PHE A 117 -10.43 5.28 -8.67
CA PHE A 117 -10.30 5.28 -10.13
C PHE A 117 -9.02 4.64 -10.66
N ASN A 118 -8.08 4.26 -9.80
CA ASN A 118 -6.91 3.50 -10.20
C ASN A 118 -7.22 2.02 -10.49
N GLN A 119 -8.36 1.51 -10.00
CA GLN A 119 -8.78 0.13 -10.24
C GLN A 119 -9.10 -0.09 -11.73
N GLY A 120 -8.61 -1.21 -12.28
CA GLY A 120 -8.78 -1.56 -13.69
C GLY A 120 -7.97 -0.71 -14.68
N THR A 121 -7.03 0.10 -14.21
CA THR A 121 -6.12 0.90 -15.06
C THR A 121 -4.75 0.24 -15.23
N ASP A 122 -3.81 0.92 -15.90
CA ASP A 122 -2.43 0.44 -16.12
C ASP A 122 -1.61 0.27 -14.82
N VAL A 123 -2.07 0.82 -13.71
CA VAL A 123 -1.45 0.70 -12.38
C VAL A 123 -2.08 -0.41 -11.51
N ASP A 124 -3.04 -1.13 -12.04
CA ASP A 124 -3.67 -2.30 -11.43
C ASP A 124 -3.31 -3.58 -12.17
N TRP A 125 -3.12 -4.69 -11.47
CA TRP A 125 -2.93 -6.00 -12.10
C TRP A 125 -4.17 -6.49 -12.85
N GLY A 126 -5.36 -6.01 -12.48
CA GLY A 126 -6.63 -6.41 -13.09
C GLY A 126 -6.99 -7.86 -12.82
N PHE A 127 -6.61 -8.40 -11.66
CA PHE A 127 -6.96 -9.78 -11.31
C PHE A 127 -8.46 -9.96 -11.18
N GLN A 128 -8.91 -11.15 -11.55
CA GLN A 128 -10.28 -11.55 -11.43
C GLN A 128 -10.35 -12.99 -10.89
N ALA A 129 -11.08 -13.15 -9.79
CA ALA A 129 -11.27 -14.47 -9.20
C ALA A 129 -12.17 -15.34 -10.08
N GLU A 130 -11.93 -16.63 -10.09
CA GLU A 130 -12.85 -17.59 -10.70
C GLU A 130 -14.23 -17.54 -10.02
N PRO A 131 -15.32 -17.82 -10.76
CA PRO A 131 -16.65 -17.88 -10.18
C PRO A 131 -16.73 -18.82 -8.97
N SER A 132 -17.25 -18.34 -7.85
CA SER A 132 -17.37 -19.12 -6.61
C SER A 132 -18.81 -19.21 -6.13
N LYS A 133 -19.21 -20.40 -5.64
CA LYS A 133 -20.54 -20.62 -5.05
C LYS A 133 -20.80 -19.74 -3.82
N SER A 134 -19.77 -19.44 -3.04
CA SER A 134 -19.86 -18.57 -1.85
C SER A 134 -20.30 -17.15 -2.17
N VAL A 135 -20.11 -16.70 -3.40
CA VAL A 135 -20.52 -15.38 -3.89
C VAL A 135 -21.53 -15.48 -5.05
N ASN A 136 -22.42 -16.46 -5.02
CA ASN A 136 -23.48 -16.70 -6.02
C ASN A 136 -22.92 -16.88 -7.44
N ASN A 137 -21.84 -17.64 -7.60
CA ASN A 137 -21.13 -17.88 -8.86
C ASN A 137 -20.67 -16.59 -9.57
N ARG A 138 -20.47 -15.50 -8.82
CA ARG A 138 -19.87 -14.29 -9.38
C ARG A 138 -18.34 -14.45 -9.45
N SER A 139 -17.77 -13.78 -10.42
CA SER A 139 -16.33 -13.55 -10.53
C SER A 139 -16.03 -12.19 -9.93
N ILE A 140 -15.18 -12.12 -8.90
CA ILE A 140 -14.89 -10.90 -8.15
C ILE A 140 -13.57 -10.32 -8.61
N LYS A 141 -13.56 -9.02 -8.92
CA LYS A 141 -12.33 -8.29 -9.23
C LYS A 141 -11.49 -8.11 -7.97
N GLN A 142 -10.18 -8.38 -8.10
CA GLN A 142 -9.20 -8.24 -7.04
C GLN A 142 -8.19 -7.15 -7.42
N ALA A 143 -8.45 -5.93 -7.00
CA ALA A 143 -7.58 -4.79 -7.30
C ALA A 143 -6.25 -4.89 -6.54
N MET A 144 -5.15 -5.00 -7.26
CA MET A 144 -3.79 -5.07 -6.72
C MET A 144 -2.87 -4.14 -7.48
N GLY A 145 -2.14 -3.29 -6.78
CA GLY A 145 -1.26 -2.31 -7.42
C GLY A 145 -0.12 -2.93 -8.23
N ARG A 146 -0.03 -2.58 -9.52
CA ARG A 146 1.08 -2.87 -10.43
C ARG A 146 1.84 -1.59 -10.73
N VAL A 147 2.55 -1.10 -9.75
CA VAL A 147 3.19 0.22 -9.77
C VAL A 147 4.22 0.30 -8.66
N PHE A 148 5.21 1.16 -8.78
CA PHE A 148 6.16 1.45 -7.71
C PHE A 148 5.41 1.80 -6.41
N GLY A 149 5.61 0.97 -5.36
CA GLY A 149 4.85 1.03 -4.11
C GLY A 149 3.68 0.06 -4.03
N GLY A 150 3.38 -0.71 -5.08
CA GLY A 150 2.33 -1.71 -5.08
C GLY A 150 0.98 -1.18 -4.61
N GLY A 151 0.27 -1.93 -3.77
CA GLY A 151 -1.03 -1.53 -3.20
C GLY A 151 -1.00 -0.21 -2.44
N THR A 152 0.17 0.21 -1.89
CA THR A 152 0.27 1.49 -1.16
C THR A 152 0.15 2.72 -2.08
N SER A 153 0.31 2.54 -3.37
CA SER A 153 0.15 3.57 -4.39
C SER A 153 -1.28 3.70 -4.91
N ILE A 154 -2.15 2.71 -4.68
CA ILE A 154 -3.54 2.75 -5.18
C ILE A 154 -4.62 2.60 -4.10
N ASN A 155 -4.27 2.28 -2.85
CA ASN A 155 -5.23 2.13 -1.74
C ASN A 155 -5.82 3.47 -1.26
N GLY A 156 -6.80 3.44 -0.36
CA GLY A 156 -7.43 4.61 0.25
C GLY A 156 -6.60 5.34 1.31
N MET A 157 -5.30 5.07 1.42
CA MET A 157 -4.36 5.75 2.33
C MET A 157 -4.67 5.65 3.82
N MET A 158 -5.65 4.86 4.23
CA MET A 158 -5.97 4.65 5.62
C MET A 158 -4.78 4.00 6.34
N TRP A 159 -4.50 4.49 7.54
CA TRP A 159 -3.54 3.90 8.48
C TRP A 159 -4.32 3.33 9.66
N ALA A 160 -4.91 2.16 9.47
CA ALA A 160 -5.60 1.42 10.51
C ALA A 160 -4.71 0.26 10.98
N ARG A 161 -4.40 0.23 12.26
CA ARG A 161 -3.74 -0.91 12.91
C ARG A 161 -4.80 -1.98 13.20
N GLY A 162 -4.37 -3.24 13.31
CA GLY A 162 -5.22 -4.30 13.83
C GLY A 162 -5.55 -4.11 15.30
N HIS A 163 -6.60 -4.77 15.78
CA HIS A 163 -6.93 -4.81 17.19
C HIS A 163 -5.85 -5.61 17.97
N LYS A 164 -5.65 -5.27 19.25
CA LYS A 164 -4.62 -5.94 20.07
C LYS A 164 -4.76 -7.46 20.09
N ASN A 165 -5.98 -7.96 20.10
CA ASN A 165 -6.23 -9.40 20.14
C ASN A 165 -5.81 -10.12 18.87
N ASP A 166 -5.87 -9.45 17.68
CA ASP A 166 -5.43 -10.03 16.41
C ASP A 166 -3.94 -10.41 16.49
N PHE A 167 -3.12 -9.54 17.08
CA PHE A 167 -1.69 -9.79 17.24
C PHE A 167 -1.40 -10.83 18.33
N ASP A 168 -2.16 -10.82 19.42
CA ASP A 168 -2.00 -11.80 20.49
C ASP A 168 -2.42 -13.21 20.02
N ASP A 169 -3.43 -13.31 19.16
CA ASP A 169 -3.81 -14.56 18.50
C ASP A 169 -2.74 -15.02 17.49
N TRP A 170 -2.16 -14.11 16.71
CA TRP A 170 -1.01 -14.44 15.85
C TRP A 170 0.18 -14.99 16.65
N ALA A 171 0.49 -14.38 17.80
CA ALA A 171 1.56 -14.87 18.67
C ALA A 171 1.29 -16.29 19.16
N LYS A 172 0.03 -16.59 19.47
CA LYS A 172 -0.41 -17.92 19.93
C LYS A 172 -0.33 -18.94 18.79
N GLU A 173 -0.84 -18.61 17.60
CA GLU A 173 -0.79 -19.50 16.44
C GLU A 173 0.64 -19.77 15.98
N ALA A 174 1.47 -18.74 15.91
CA ALA A 174 2.87 -18.87 15.52
C ALA A 174 3.75 -19.54 16.61
N GLY A 175 3.25 -19.62 17.84
CA GLY A 175 4.07 -20.04 19.00
C GLY A 175 5.22 -19.07 19.30
N ASP A 176 5.14 -17.82 18.83
CA ASP A 176 6.19 -16.82 18.96
C ASP A 176 5.62 -15.48 19.48
N LYS A 177 6.06 -15.10 20.68
CA LYS A 177 5.64 -13.87 21.37
C LYS A 177 6.03 -12.58 20.63
N ALA A 178 6.96 -12.63 19.67
CA ALA A 178 7.35 -11.47 18.86
C ALA A 178 6.19 -10.93 18.00
N TRP A 179 5.18 -11.76 17.70
CA TRP A 179 3.97 -11.35 17.00
C TRP A 179 2.91 -10.72 17.93
N GLY A 180 3.07 -10.82 19.27
CA GLY A 180 2.10 -10.27 20.21
C GLY A 180 2.04 -8.76 20.22
N TYR A 181 0.87 -8.22 20.58
CA TYR A 181 0.54 -6.80 20.48
C TYR A 181 1.61 -5.87 21.07
N ARG A 182 2.15 -6.20 22.23
CA ARG A 182 3.15 -5.35 22.90
C ARG A 182 4.40 -5.12 22.04
N HIS A 183 4.93 -6.16 21.39
CA HIS A 183 6.09 -6.05 20.51
C HIS A 183 5.74 -5.34 19.20
N VAL A 184 4.57 -5.65 18.64
CA VAL A 184 4.09 -5.02 17.41
C VAL A 184 3.81 -3.54 17.65
N LEU A 185 3.29 -3.15 18.80
CA LEU A 185 3.08 -1.75 19.17
C LEU A 185 4.40 -0.96 19.19
N ASP A 186 5.47 -1.55 19.75
CA ASP A 186 6.80 -0.92 19.74
C ASP A 186 7.34 -0.72 18.32
N ILE A 187 7.04 -1.66 17.40
CA ILE A 187 7.37 -1.51 15.98
C ILE A 187 6.56 -0.37 15.36
N TYR A 188 5.25 -0.32 15.58
CA TYR A 188 4.40 0.78 15.08
C TYR A 188 4.89 2.14 15.58
N LYS A 189 5.20 2.26 16.86
CA LYS A 189 5.75 3.50 17.43
C LYS A 189 7.07 3.91 16.77
N ARG A 190 7.94 2.94 16.50
CA ARG A 190 9.26 3.21 15.87
C ARG A 190 9.13 3.67 14.41
N ILE A 191 8.18 3.14 13.65
CA ILE A 191 8.05 3.48 12.22
C ILE A 191 7.21 4.71 11.96
N GLU A 192 6.38 5.15 12.91
CA GLU A 192 5.37 6.19 12.72
C GLU A 192 5.90 7.58 13.06
N ASP A 193 5.45 8.56 12.29
CA ASP A 193 5.58 10.00 12.59
C ASP A 193 4.16 10.59 12.74
N TRP A 194 3.58 10.42 13.93
CA TRP A 194 2.22 10.84 14.24
C TRP A 194 2.09 12.35 14.41
N GLN A 195 1.13 12.98 13.73
CA GLN A 195 0.88 14.41 13.72
C GLN A 195 -0.36 14.84 14.52
N GLY A 196 -1.11 13.89 15.06
CA GLY A 196 -2.28 14.19 15.89
C GLY A 196 -1.91 14.44 17.36
N VAL A 197 -2.94 14.34 18.24
CA VAL A 197 -2.77 14.49 19.68
C VAL A 197 -1.74 13.47 20.19
N PRO A 198 -0.76 13.90 20.99
CA PRO A 198 0.26 12.99 21.51
C PRO A 198 -0.31 11.90 22.41
N ASP A 199 0.02 10.64 22.10
CA ASP A 199 -0.19 9.49 22.98
C ASP A 199 1.11 8.67 23.02
N PRO A 200 2.05 8.99 23.92
CA PRO A 200 3.35 8.34 23.96
C PRO A 200 3.30 6.84 24.33
N GLU A 201 2.17 6.37 24.86
CA GLU A 201 1.97 4.94 25.11
C GLU A 201 1.71 4.18 23.81
N ARG A 202 0.97 4.80 22.85
CA ARG A 202 0.47 4.12 21.65
C ARG A 202 0.99 4.69 20.35
N ARG A 203 1.39 5.96 20.30
CA ARG A 203 1.78 6.65 19.07
C ARG A 203 3.27 7.01 19.07
N GLY A 204 3.89 6.95 17.87
CA GLY A 204 5.29 7.29 17.66
C GLY A 204 5.48 8.62 16.94
N ARG A 205 6.67 9.21 17.08
CA ARG A 205 7.08 10.41 16.35
C ARG A 205 8.49 10.24 15.78
N GLY A 206 8.73 10.90 14.65
CA GLY A 206 10.04 10.89 13.98
C GLY A 206 10.34 9.60 13.21
N GLY A 207 9.38 8.68 13.09
CA GLY A 207 9.51 7.52 12.22
C GLY A 207 9.35 7.89 10.74
N ASN A 208 9.55 6.91 9.86
CA ASN A 208 9.51 7.17 8.42
C ASN A 208 8.09 7.35 7.85
N VAL A 209 7.07 6.84 8.55
CA VAL A 209 5.69 6.85 8.06
C VAL A 209 4.94 8.02 8.68
N TYR A 210 4.77 9.08 7.90
CA TYR A 210 3.93 10.21 8.27
C TYR A 210 2.47 9.79 8.36
N VAL A 211 1.81 10.08 9.48
CA VAL A 211 0.40 9.77 9.74
C VAL A 211 -0.27 10.94 10.44
N GLN A 212 -1.45 11.30 9.99
CA GLN A 212 -2.28 12.34 10.63
C GLN A 212 -3.76 11.95 10.61
N PRO A 213 -4.61 12.55 11.45
CA PRO A 213 -6.06 12.50 11.22
C PRO A 213 -6.38 13.08 9.84
N ALA A 214 -7.41 12.58 9.17
CA ALA A 214 -7.84 13.10 7.86
C ALA A 214 -7.99 14.62 7.92
N PRO A 215 -7.26 15.39 7.09
CA PRO A 215 -7.24 16.84 7.18
C PRO A 215 -8.53 17.43 6.61
N ASN A 216 -9.13 18.41 7.30
CA ASN A 216 -10.32 19.12 6.88
C ASN A 216 -11.46 18.16 6.44
N PRO A 217 -11.89 17.23 7.31
CA PRO A 217 -12.85 16.22 6.94
C PRO A 217 -14.20 16.83 6.55
N ASN A 218 -14.94 16.13 5.73
CA ASN A 218 -16.28 16.52 5.33
C ASN A 218 -17.22 16.58 6.56
N PRO A 219 -18.23 17.48 6.60
CA PRO A 219 -19.22 17.50 7.68
C PRO A 219 -19.89 16.16 7.93
N ILE A 220 -20.02 15.31 6.91
CA ILE A 220 -20.55 13.95 7.05
C ILE A 220 -19.72 13.09 8.00
N ALA A 221 -18.40 13.27 8.05
CA ALA A 221 -17.54 12.53 8.97
C ALA A 221 -17.94 12.80 10.43
N SER A 222 -18.16 14.08 10.79
CA SER A 222 -18.66 14.45 12.12
C SER A 222 -20.08 13.94 12.39
N ALA A 223 -20.94 13.93 11.38
CA ALA A 223 -22.28 13.38 11.50
C ALA A 223 -22.24 11.86 11.71
N PHE A 224 -21.32 11.16 11.03
CA PHE A 224 -21.11 9.72 11.20
C PHE A 224 -20.69 9.37 12.64
N LEU A 225 -19.76 10.15 13.24
CA LEU A 225 -19.36 9.94 14.64
C LEU A 225 -20.54 10.18 15.60
N LYS A 226 -21.32 11.25 15.42
CA LYS A 226 -22.51 11.52 16.23
C LYS A 226 -23.57 10.43 16.09
N ALA A 227 -23.76 9.89 14.89
CA ALA A 227 -24.67 8.77 14.67
C ALA A 227 -24.20 7.51 15.40
N ALA A 228 -22.89 7.22 15.40
CA ALA A 228 -22.31 6.13 16.17
C ALA A 228 -22.58 6.29 17.68
N GLU A 229 -22.36 7.49 18.24
CA GLU A 229 -22.63 7.80 19.65
C GLU A 229 -24.12 7.66 19.98
N ALA A 230 -25.02 8.14 19.11
CA ALA A 230 -26.46 7.99 19.29
C ALA A 230 -26.91 6.52 19.27
N TYR A 231 -26.13 5.65 18.61
CA TYR A 231 -26.35 4.20 18.59
C TYR A 231 -25.65 3.46 19.75
N GLY A 232 -24.96 4.18 20.63
CA GLY A 232 -24.25 3.64 21.78
C GLY A 232 -22.81 3.18 21.49
N ILE A 233 -22.24 3.55 20.36
CA ILE A 233 -20.86 3.26 20.00
C ILE A 233 -20.01 4.50 20.31
N GLN A 234 -19.02 4.34 21.17
CA GLN A 234 -18.17 5.44 21.62
C GLN A 234 -17.35 6.04 20.48
N ALA A 235 -17.34 7.37 20.39
CA ALA A 235 -16.39 8.10 19.54
C ALA A 235 -15.06 8.34 20.28
N PHE A 236 -13.96 8.18 19.55
CA PHE A 236 -12.60 8.38 20.05
C PHE A 236 -11.90 9.47 19.25
N GLU A 237 -10.96 10.14 19.89
CA GLU A 237 -10.14 11.17 19.25
C GLU A 237 -9.12 10.56 18.27
N ASP A 238 -8.69 9.32 18.53
CA ASP A 238 -7.69 8.60 17.73
C ASP A 238 -8.13 7.19 17.39
N GLN A 239 -8.16 6.89 16.10
CA GLN A 239 -8.48 5.57 15.56
C GLN A 239 -7.51 4.48 16.05
N ASN A 240 -6.23 4.79 16.18
CA ASN A 240 -5.16 3.83 16.53
C ASN A 240 -4.68 3.97 17.99
N GLY A 241 -5.44 4.68 18.82
CA GLY A 241 -5.22 4.79 20.25
C GLY A 241 -5.91 3.68 21.03
N VAL A 242 -6.53 4.05 22.16
CA VAL A 242 -7.28 3.14 23.04
C VAL A 242 -8.38 2.38 22.31
N MET A 243 -8.94 2.92 21.23
CA MET A 243 -9.99 2.30 20.44
C MET A 243 -9.62 0.89 19.96
N GLN A 244 -8.34 0.63 19.62
CA GLN A 244 -7.87 -0.69 19.18
C GLN A 244 -7.53 -1.67 20.31
N GLU A 245 -7.78 -1.28 21.55
CA GLU A 245 -7.56 -2.12 22.73
C GLU A 245 -8.87 -2.51 23.44
N GLY A 246 -10.00 -2.00 22.97
CA GLY A 246 -11.31 -2.09 23.60
C GLY A 246 -12.38 -2.74 22.73
N PRO A 247 -13.65 -2.43 22.97
CA PRO A 247 -14.78 -3.01 22.26
C PRO A 247 -14.97 -2.47 20.81
N GLY A 248 -14.04 -1.70 20.30
CA GLY A 248 -14.19 -0.91 19.08
C GLY A 248 -14.61 0.51 19.36
N GLY A 249 -15.10 1.22 18.35
CA GLY A 249 -15.52 2.61 18.41
C GLY A 249 -15.53 3.28 17.05
N ALA A 250 -15.82 4.56 17.04
CA ALA A 250 -15.78 5.40 15.85
C ALA A 250 -14.72 6.50 15.98
N ALA A 251 -14.05 6.85 14.89
CA ALA A 251 -13.06 7.91 14.88
C ALA A 251 -12.87 8.51 13.49
N ILE A 252 -12.26 9.69 13.44
CA ILE A 252 -11.73 10.26 12.19
C ILE A 252 -10.60 9.34 11.71
N THR A 253 -10.63 8.99 10.44
CA THR A 253 -9.63 8.11 9.81
C THR A 253 -8.23 8.69 9.92
N ASN A 254 -7.27 7.89 10.34
CA ASN A 254 -5.87 8.26 10.24
C ASN A 254 -5.36 7.97 8.83
N VAL A 255 -4.64 8.91 8.23
CA VAL A 255 -4.26 8.84 6.82
C VAL A 255 -2.79 9.17 6.57
N ARG A 256 -2.24 8.61 5.51
CA ARG A 256 -0.91 8.92 4.97
C ARG A 256 -1.02 9.97 3.86
N ILE A 257 -1.49 11.15 4.23
CA ILE A 257 -1.65 12.30 3.34
C ILE A 257 -0.86 13.45 3.92
N ARG A 258 -0.08 14.15 3.11
CA ARG A 258 0.62 15.38 3.50
C ARG A 258 0.50 16.41 2.38
N ASP A 259 0.15 17.64 2.73
CA ASP A 259 -0.03 18.74 1.76
C ASP A 259 -1.00 18.38 0.61
N GLY A 260 -2.03 17.56 0.92
CA GLY A 260 -3.03 17.10 -0.04
C GLY A 260 -2.50 16.10 -1.07
N ARG A 261 -1.39 15.41 -0.82
CA ARG A 261 -0.89 14.30 -1.65
C ARG A 261 -0.77 13.01 -0.87
N ARG A 262 -0.96 11.88 -1.56
CA ARG A 262 -0.65 10.54 -1.06
C ARG A 262 0.84 10.45 -0.69
N LEU A 263 1.11 9.82 0.46
CA LEU A 263 2.43 9.31 0.80
C LEU A 263 2.39 7.78 0.80
N ASN A 264 2.82 7.19 -0.30
CA ASN A 264 3.00 5.74 -0.39
C ASN A 264 4.27 5.30 0.36
N ILE A 265 4.51 4.01 0.49
CA ILE A 265 5.68 3.52 1.23
C ILE A 265 7.02 3.85 0.55
N PRO A 266 7.17 3.85 -0.79
CA PRO A 266 8.36 4.39 -1.44
C PRO A 266 8.72 5.82 -1.05
N SER A 267 7.72 6.70 -0.89
CA SER A 267 7.97 8.10 -0.45
C SER A 267 8.66 8.15 0.91
N SER A 268 8.35 7.21 1.79
CA SER A 268 8.89 7.12 3.15
C SER A 268 10.20 6.34 3.23
N TYR A 269 10.36 5.30 2.40
CA TYR A 269 11.45 4.34 2.57
C TYR A 269 12.45 4.31 1.41
N LEU A 270 12.05 4.49 0.15
CA LEU A 270 12.94 4.31 -0.99
C LEU A 270 13.52 5.64 -1.50
N TYR A 271 12.69 6.62 -1.85
CA TYR A 271 13.19 7.90 -2.35
C TYR A 271 14.27 8.53 -1.48
N PRO A 272 14.19 8.48 -0.12
CA PRO A 272 15.25 9.03 0.73
C PRO A 272 16.62 8.37 0.58
N VAL A 273 16.72 7.17 -0.02
CA VAL A 273 17.96 6.37 -0.11
C VAL A 273 18.32 5.93 -1.54
N MET A 274 17.51 6.27 -2.55
CA MET A 274 17.78 5.87 -3.94
C MET A 274 19.00 6.54 -4.59
N ASP A 275 19.63 7.51 -3.94
CA ASP A 275 20.93 8.07 -4.32
C ASP A 275 22.12 7.24 -3.79
N GLN A 276 21.89 6.23 -2.96
CA GLN A 276 22.96 5.35 -2.45
C GLN A 276 23.46 4.42 -3.56
N PRO A 277 24.79 4.25 -3.70
CA PRO A 277 25.39 3.48 -4.79
C PRO A 277 25.19 1.96 -4.68
N ASN A 278 24.76 1.47 -3.53
CA ASN A 278 24.53 0.05 -3.26
C ASN A 278 23.07 -0.40 -3.47
N LEU A 279 22.13 0.54 -3.80
CA LEU A 279 20.73 0.25 -4.08
C LEU A 279 20.43 0.46 -5.57
N THR A 280 20.08 -0.62 -6.26
CA THR A 280 19.61 -0.61 -7.64
C THR A 280 18.10 -0.87 -7.66
N VAL A 281 17.34 -0.01 -8.30
CA VAL A 281 15.88 -0.14 -8.43
C VAL A 281 15.51 -0.25 -9.89
N LEU A 282 14.86 -1.35 -10.27
CA LEU A 282 14.29 -1.55 -11.60
C LEU A 282 12.77 -1.53 -11.52
N THR A 283 12.15 -0.59 -12.23
CA THR A 283 10.72 -0.58 -12.54
C THR A 283 10.49 -1.26 -13.88
N ARG A 284 9.27 -1.74 -14.14
CA ARG A 284 8.91 -2.55 -15.33
C ARG A 284 9.78 -3.80 -15.47
N ALA A 285 10.18 -4.39 -14.34
CA ALA A 285 10.96 -5.61 -14.25
C ALA A 285 10.05 -6.73 -13.71
N TYR A 286 9.55 -7.56 -14.60
CA TYR A 286 8.60 -8.62 -14.28
C TYR A 286 9.34 -9.91 -13.96
N VAL A 287 9.27 -10.38 -12.72
CA VAL A 287 9.91 -11.63 -12.29
C VAL A 287 9.06 -12.81 -12.74
N ASN A 288 9.64 -13.68 -13.56
CA ASN A 288 9.03 -14.90 -14.07
C ASN A 288 9.09 -16.02 -13.03
N ARG A 289 10.29 -16.26 -12.48
CA ARG A 289 10.55 -17.35 -11.53
C ARG A 289 11.84 -17.13 -10.74
N LEU A 290 12.00 -17.88 -9.68
CA LEU A 290 13.25 -18.06 -8.97
C LEU A 290 14.16 -19.02 -9.75
N THR A 291 15.47 -18.83 -9.68
CA THR A 291 16.43 -19.83 -10.12
C THR A 291 16.90 -20.64 -8.94
N LEU A 292 17.07 -21.97 -9.13
CA LEU A 292 17.40 -22.90 -8.04
C LEU A 292 18.51 -23.85 -8.45
N GLU A 293 19.36 -24.18 -7.50
CA GLU A 293 20.28 -25.31 -7.55
C GLU A 293 19.88 -26.32 -6.46
N GLY A 294 19.33 -27.46 -6.88
CA GLY A 294 18.65 -28.37 -5.96
C GLY A 294 17.47 -27.69 -5.26
N SER A 295 17.54 -27.54 -3.93
CA SER A 295 16.54 -26.84 -3.12
C SER A 295 16.94 -25.41 -2.71
N THR A 296 18.11 -24.95 -3.15
CA THR A 296 18.63 -23.62 -2.80
C THR A 296 18.24 -22.61 -3.89
N VAL A 297 17.63 -21.50 -3.50
CA VAL A 297 17.38 -20.37 -4.40
C VAL A 297 18.69 -19.64 -4.65
N THR A 298 19.08 -19.51 -5.92
CA THR A 298 20.34 -18.88 -6.34
C THR A 298 20.15 -17.51 -7.00
N GLY A 299 18.91 -17.13 -7.33
CA GLY A 299 18.64 -15.86 -7.98
C GLY A 299 17.23 -15.80 -8.58
N VAL A 300 17.09 -15.00 -9.63
CA VAL A 300 15.82 -14.76 -10.30
C VAL A 300 15.98 -14.67 -11.82
N GLU A 301 14.94 -15.10 -12.53
CA GLU A 301 14.74 -14.83 -13.95
C GLU A 301 13.60 -13.80 -14.09
N PHE A 302 13.84 -12.73 -14.84
CA PHE A 302 12.89 -11.64 -15.01
C PHE A 302 12.99 -11.00 -16.40
N GLU A 303 11.89 -10.41 -16.83
CA GLU A 303 11.82 -9.60 -18.06
C GLU A 303 12.06 -8.13 -17.74
N TRP A 304 12.94 -7.50 -18.51
CA TRP A 304 13.20 -6.08 -18.40
C TRP A 304 13.67 -5.53 -19.74
N ARG A 305 13.01 -4.49 -20.25
CA ARG A 305 13.29 -3.88 -21.56
C ARG A 305 13.23 -4.90 -22.70
N ASP A 306 12.18 -5.71 -22.70
CA ASP A 306 11.93 -6.76 -23.71
C ASP A 306 13.01 -7.85 -23.77
N GLU A 307 13.84 -7.97 -22.73
CA GLU A 307 14.85 -9.01 -22.60
C GLU A 307 14.61 -9.84 -21.33
N VAL A 308 14.76 -11.16 -21.47
CA VAL A 308 14.82 -12.08 -20.32
C VAL A 308 16.23 -12.07 -19.75
N ARG A 309 16.35 -11.84 -18.47
CA ARG A 309 17.60 -11.73 -17.72
C ARG A 309 17.60 -12.65 -16.52
N THR A 310 18.79 -13.14 -16.17
CA THR A 310 19.02 -13.89 -14.93
C THR A 310 20.07 -13.16 -14.11
N ILE A 311 19.78 -12.96 -12.83
CA ILE A 311 20.70 -12.36 -11.86
C ILE A 311 20.75 -13.25 -10.62
N THR A 312 21.94 -13.47 -10.10
CA THR A 312 22.17 -14.28 -8.90
C THR A 312 22.14 -13.45 -7.63
N ALA A 313 21.74 -14.08 -6.53
CA ALA A 313 21.83 -13.53 -5.18
C ALA A 313 22.92 -14.30 -4.41
N SER A 314 23.90 -13.59 -3.84
CA SER A 314 24.96 -14.22 -3.06
C SER A 314 24.54 -14.53 -1.61
N SER A 315 23.50 -13.86 -1.11
CA SER A 315 22.95 -14.06 0.22
C SER A 315 21.51 -14.58 0.17
N GLU A 316 20.53 -13.74 -0.24
CA GLU A 316 19.11 -14.12 -0.21
C GLU A 316 18.30 -13.46 -1.32
N VAL A 317 17.18 -14.12 -1.68
CA VAL A 317 16.08 -13.55 -2.45
C VAL A 317 14.87 -13.35 -1.54
N VAL A 318 14.41 -12.11 -1.43
CA VAL A 318 13.23 -11.75 -0.63
C VAL A 318 12.03 -11.61 -1.56
N LEU A 319 11.03 -12.47 -1.39
CA LEU A 319 9.83 -12.48 -2.21
C LEU A 319 8.71 -11.68 -1.51
N SER A 320 8.42 -10.49 -2.04
CA SER A 320 7.46 -9.51 -1.51
C SER A 320 6.47 -9.05 -2.59
N ALA A 321 6.07 -9.97 -3.49
CA ALA A 321 5.26 -9.67 -4.66
C ALA A 321 3.73 -9.59 -4.38
N GLY A 322 3.33 -9.59 -3.11
CA GLY A 322 1.94 -9.56 -2.67
C GLY A 322 1.27 -10.92 -2.64
N ALA A 323 0.03 -10.98 -2.13
CA ALA A 323 -0.67 -12.23 -1.79
C ALA A 323 -0.96 -13.13 -3.00
N ILE A 324 -1.11 -12.55 -4.19
CA ILE A 324 -1.42 -13.30 -5.43
C ILE A 324 -0.16 -13.65 -6.21
N GLN A 325 0.76 -12.69 -6.40
CA GLN A 325 1.95 -12.94 -7.21
C GLN A 325 3.03 -13.75 -6.48
N THR A 326 3.13 -13.64 -5.16
CA THR A 326 4.09 -14.43 -4.37
C THR A 326 3.91 -15.94 -4.57
N PRO A 327 2.71 -16.53 -4.34
CA PRO A 327 2.51 -17.95 -4.60
C PRO A 327 2.66 -18.30 -6.09
N LYS A 328 2.27 -17.41 -7.01
CA LYS A 328 2.48 -17.64 -8.45
C LYS A 328 3.96 -17.80 -8.80
N VAL A 329 4.83 -16.91 -8.31
CA VAL A 329 6.29 -17.01 -8.55
C VAL A 329 6.84 -18.29 -7.94
N LEU A 330 6.40 -18.68 -6.74
CA LEU A 330 6.79 -19.96 -6.11
C LEU A 330 6.39 -21.15 -6.98
N MET A 331 5.13 -21.21 -7.44
CA MET A 331 4.62 -22.28 -8.29
C MET A 331 5.39 -22.37 -9.62
N LEU A 332 5.62 -21.24 -10.29
CA LEU A 332 6.40 -21.18 -11.53
C LEU A 332 7.86 -21.62 -11.32
N SER A 333 8.34 -21.59 -10.08
CA SER A 333 9.66 -22.08 -9.68
C SER A 333 9.68 -23.54 -9.24
N GLY A 334 8.56 -24.27 -9.38
CA GLY A 334 8.45 -25.66 -8.97
C GLY A 334 8.18 -25.87 -7.47
N ILE A 335 7.75 -24.84 -6.76
CA ILE A 335 7.47 -24.87 -5.32
C ILE A 335 5.95 -24.75 -5.11
N GLY A 336 5.30 -25.83 -4.67
CA GLY A 336 3.84 -25.85 -4.51
C GLY A 336 3.27 -27.26 -4.43
N GLU A 337 1.93 -27.37 -4.57
CA GLU A 337 1.24 -28.65 -4.62
C GLU A 337 1.61 -29.42 -5.92
N ARG A 338 2.14 -30.63 -5.76
CA ARG A 338 2.66 -31.45 -6.89
C ARG A 338 1.64 -31.69 -7.99
N ALA A 339 0.40 -32.03 -7.60
CA ALA A 339 -0.66 -32.33 -8.56
C ALA A 339 -1.04 -31.08 -9.36
N GLU A 340 -1.07 -29.93 -8.72
CA GLU A 340 -1.36 -28.66 -9.38
C GLU A 340 -0.24 -28.24 -10.33
N LEU A 341 1.02 -28.31 -9.90
CA LEU A 341 2.18 -28.02 -10.75
C LEU A 341 2.22 -28.90 -11.99
N ALA A 342 1.92 -30.20 -11.84
CA ALA A 342 1.89 -31.17 -12.94
C ALA A 342 0.84 -30.83 -14.01
N ARG A 343 -0.28 -30.21 -13.65
CA ARG A 343 -1.31 -29.75 -14.61
C ARG A 343 -0.77 -28.75 -15.61
N PHE A 344 0.25 -27.97 -15.21
CA PHE A 344 0.90 -26.96 -16.04
C PHE A 344 2.26 -27.42 -16.59
N GLY A 345 2.60 -28.70 -16.45
CA GLY A 345 3.89 -29.24 -16.92
C GLY A 345 5.10 -28.74 -16.10
N ILE A 346 4.89 -28.23 -14.89
CA ILE A 346 5.93 -27.72 -14.03
C ILE A 346 6.48 -28.87 -13.17
N SER A 347 7.78 -29.10 -13.24
CA SER A 347 8.46 -30.08 -12.39
C SER A 347 8.49 -29.62 -10.94
N THR A 348 8.12 -30.50 -10.00
CA THR A 348 8.15 -30.18 -8.58
C THR A 348 9.57 -30.21 -8.04
N VAL A 349 10.07 -29.08 -7.57
CA VAL A 349 11.31 -28.95 -6.81
C VAL A 349 11.06 -29.17 -5.32
N SER A 350 10.02 -28.51 -4.79
CA SER A 350 9.61 -28.65 -3.39
C SER A 350 8.10 -28.79 -3.29
N HIS A 351 7.63 -29.88 -2.66
CA HIS A 351 6.20 -30.10 -2.43
C HIS A 351 5.73 -29.32 -1.19
N LEU A 352 5.08 -28.20 -1.41
CA LEU A 352 4.49 -27.34 -0.38
C LEU A 352 3.00 -27.09 -0.70
N PRO A 353 2.08 -27.95 -0.22
CA PRO A 353 0.67 -27.92 -0.61
C PRO A 353 -0.07 -26.64 -0.14
N GLY A 354 0.47 -25.91 0.85
CA GLY A 354 -0.11 -24.66 1.31
C GLY A 354 0.14 -23.45 0.40
N VAL A 355 1.04 -23.57 -0.59
CA VAL A 355 1.32 -22.44 -1.51
C VAL A 355 0.12 -22.15 -2.37
N GLY A 356 -0.37 -20.90 -2.32
CA GLY A 356 -1.54 -20.45 -3.06
C GLY A 356 -2.88 -20.89 -2.48
N GLN A 357 -2.90 -21.51 -1.30
CA GLN A 357 -4.11 -21.90 -0.61
C GLN A 357 -4.52 -20.84 0.43
N ASN A 358 -5.80 -20.94 0.86
CA ASN A 358 -6.36 -20.07 1.92
C ASN A 358 -6.25 -18.56 1.63
N PHE A 359 -6.38 -18.15 0.37
CA PHE A 359 -6.53 -16.74 0.05
C PHE A 359 -7.83 -16.22 0.64
N GLN A 360 -7.72 -15.17 1.45
CA GLN A 360 -8.85 -14.53 2.11
C GLN A 360 -8.79 -13.03 1.86
N ASP A 361 -9.96 -12.42 1.73
CA ASP A 361 -10.12 -10.98 1.64
C ASP A 361 -11.34 -10.54 2.43
N HIS A 362 -11.41 -9.28 2.81
CA HIS A 362 -12.55 -8.73 3.54
C HIS A 362 -13.81 -8.75 2.68
N PRO A 363 -14.90 -9.40 3.11
CA PRO A 363 -16.18 -9.23 2.46
C PRO A 363 -16.66 -7.79 2.66
N VAL A 364 -16.99 -7.11 1.58
CA VAL A 364 -17.51 -5.74 1.60
C VAL A 364 -18.91 -5.71 1.04
N ILE A 365 -19.84 -5.13 1.78
CA ILE A 365 -21.17 -4.78 1.27
C ILE A 365 -21.09 -3.36 0.73
N GLY A 366 -20.80 -3.23 -0.56
CA GLY A 366 -20.96 -1.97 -1.28
C GLY A 366 -22.43 -1.81 -1.63
N SER A 367 -23.06 -0.64 -1.42
CA SER A 367 -24.39 -0.33 -1.92
C SER A 367 -25.39 0.20 -0.90
N ALA A 368 -24.99 0.52 0.32
CA ALA A 368 -25.81 1.41 1.15
C ALA A 368 -25.59 2.85 0.63
N LEU A 369 -26.30 3.18 -0.45
CA LEU A 369 -26.19 4.46 -1.15
C LEU A 369 -27.08 5.50 -0.51
N TRP A 370 -26.61 6.74 -0.50
CA TRP A 370 -27.35 7.90 -0.08
C TRP A 370 -26.92 9.12 -0.89
N GLU A 371 -27.79 10.11 -0.99
CA GLU A 371 -27.47 11.37 -1.66
C GLU A 371 -27.46 12.51 -0.64
N PRO A 372 -26.41 13.35 -0.64
CA PRO A 372 -26.44 14.59 0.11
C PRO A 372 -27.50 15.53 -0.47
N HIS A 373 -28.20 16.26 0.39
CA HIS A 373 -29.20 17.24 -0.04
C HIS A 373 -28.62 18.34 -0.92
N GLU A 374 -27.36 18.66 -0.73
CA GLU A 374 -26.59 19.58 -1.56
C GLU A 374 -25.34 18.87 -2.07
N PRO A 375 -24.88 19.16 -3.30
CA PRO A 375 -23.66 18.58 -3.83
C PRO A 375 -22.46 18.87 -2.92
N LEU A 376 -21.77 17.83 -2.50
CA LEU A 376 -20.54 17.91 -1.72
C LEU A 376 -19.38 17.41 -2.57
N ALA A 377 -18.22 18.05 -2.44
CA ALA A 377 -16.99 17.56 -3.05
C ALA A 377 -16.29 16.61 -2.09
N ALA A 378 -15.72 15.52 -2.62
CA ALA A 378 -14.88 14.62 -1.86
C ALA A 378 -13.65 15.36 -1.29
N ARG A 379 -13.21 14.96 -0.10
CA ARG A 379 -12.07 15.56 0.60
C ARG A 379 -11.11 14.50 1.06
N ALA A 380 -9.92 14.91 1.47
CA ALA A 380 -8.86 14.06 1.98
C ALA A 380 -8.74 12.74 1.21
N ASN A 381 -9.08 11.61 1.80
CA ASN A 381 -9.08 10.30 1.14
C ASN A 381 -10.49 9.83 0.73
N ALA A 382 -11.46 10.71 0.70
CA ALA A 382 -12.86 10.39 0.41
C ALA A 382 -13.46 9.28 1.31
N ALA A 383 -12.89 9.08 2.52
CA ALA A 383 -13.33 8.09 3.51
C ALA A 383 -12.79 8.48 4.91
N GLU A 384 -13.27 9.58 5.44
CA GLU A 384 -12.61 10.31 6.53
C GLU A 384 -13.06 9.91 7.92
N ALA A 385 -14.07 9.05 8.03
CA ALA A 385 -14.49 8.47 9.30
C ALA A 385 -14.75 6.97 9.14
N ASN A 386 -14.47 6.25 10.21
CA ASN A 386 -14.70 4.83 10.28
C ASN A 386 -15.14 4.39 11.68
N LEU A 387 -15.66 3.18 11.74
CA LEU A 387 -16.20 2.58 12.94
C LEU A 387 -15.79 1.11 12.94
N PHE A 388 -15.32 0.64 14.10
CA PHE A 388 -15.14 -0.78 14.38
C PHE A 388 -16.13 -1.22 15.43
N ALA A 389 -16.86 -2.29 15.16
CA ALA A 389 -17.92 -2.79 16.05
C ALA A 389 -17.91 -4.32 16.09
N LYS A 390 -18.58 -4.87 17.09
CA LYS A 390 -18.87 -6.30 17.19
C LYS A 390 -20.21 -6.59 16.55
N SER A 391 -20.27 -7.59 15.66
CA SER A 391 -21.55 -8.07 15.10
C SER A 391 -22.42 -8.76 16.13
N ARG A 392 -21.80 -9.30 17.19
CA ARG A 392 -22.46 -9.96 18.32
C ARG A 392 -21.81 -9.56 19.64
N PRO A 393 -22.59 -9.47 20.74
CA PRO A 393 -22.08 -9.03 22.04
C PRO A 393 -21.03 -9.97 22.67
N ASP A 394 -21.06 -11.26 22.32
CA ASP A 394 -20.19 -12.32 22.84
C ASP A 394 -18.79 -12.32 22.26
N LEU A 395 -18.55 -11.58 21.18
CA LEU A 395 -17.22 -11.46 20.59
C LEU A 395 -16.26 -10.67 21.47
N ASN A 396 -15.00 -11.09 21.50
CA ASN A 396 -13.94 -10.40 22.25
C ASN A 396 -13.27 -9.28 21.44
N THR A 397 -13.38 -9.35 20.12
CA THR A 397 -12.74 -8.43 19.16
C THR A 397 -13.80 -7.89 18.23
N PRO A 398 -13.74 -6.61 17.81
CA PRO A 398 -14.56 -6.08 16.71
C PRO A 398 -14.30 -6.86 15.42
N ASP A 399 -15.38 -7.28 14.77
CA ASP A 399 -15.35 -8.05 13.52
C ASP A 399 -16.00 -7.30 12.35
N LEU A 400 -16.54 -6.11 12.60
CA LEU A 400 -17.09 -5.21 11.60
C LEU A 400 -16.23 -3.95 11.48
N HIS A 401 -15.89 -3.58 10.26
CA HIS A 401 -15.30 -2.29 9.92
C HIS A 401 -16.26 -1.55 8.99
N ILE A 402 -16.77 -0.41 9.41
CA ILE A 402 -17.74 0.39 8.64
C ILE A 402 -17.11 1.74 8.35
N TRP A 403 -17.14 2.15 7.10
CA TRP A 403 -16.69 3.49 6.67
C TRP A 403 -17.65 4.11 5.66
N HIS A 404 -17.71 5.43 5.59
CA HIS A 404 -18.34 6.10 4.47
C HIS A 404 -17.34 6.30 3.33
N VAL A 405 -17.85 6.31 2.10
CA VAL A 405 -17.07 6.64 0.91
C VAL A 405 -17.77 7.77 0.18
N GLU A 406 -17.03 8.81 -0.13
CA GLU A 406 -17.53 10.02 -0.82
C GLU A 406 -17.59 9.80 -2.33
N ALA A 407 -18.08 8.63 -2.70
CA ALA A 407 -18.32 8.16 -4.06
C ALA A 407 -19.34 7.02 -4.03
N PRO A 408 -19.98 6.69 -5.17
CA PRO A 408 -20.85 5.53 -5.27
C PRO A 408 -20.00 4.25 -5.33
N TYR A 409 -19.64 3.71 -4.15
CA TYR A 409 -18.94 2.42 -4.05
C TYR A 409 -19.96 1.29 -4.15
N VAL A 410 -20.09 0.70 -5.34
CA VAL A 410 -21.16 -0.23 -5.70
C VAL A 410 -20.61 -1.51 -6.32
N SER A 411 -21.37 -2.59 -6.18
CA SER A 411 -21.17 -3.83 -6.93
C SER A 411 -21.73 -3.68 -8.36
N GLU A 412 -21.34 -4.56 -9.26
CA GLU A 412 -21.91 -4.60 -10.63
C GLU A 412 -23.44 -4.73 -10.62
N ALA A 413 -24.01 -5.46 -9.65
CA ALA A 413 -25.44 -5.64 -9.50
C ALA A 413 -26.17 -4.36 -9.07
N THR A 414 -25.50 -3.46 -8.37
CA THR A 414 -26.08 -2.23 -7.82
C THR A 414 -25.64 -0.97 -8.55
N ALA A 415 -24.63 -1.07 -9.42
CA ALA A 415 -24.18 0.05 -10.26
C ALA A 415 -25.31 0.73 -11.06
N PRO A 416 -26.32 0.03 -11.62
CA PRO A 416 -27.43 0.67 -12.32
C PRO A 416 -28.29 1.60 -11.45
N TYR A 417 -28.24 1.43 -10.13
CA TYR A 417 -28.99 2.25 -9.17
C TYR A 417 -28.17 3.39 -8.58
N ALA A 418 -26.88 3.44 -8.87
CA ALA A 418 -26.00 4.50 -8.40
C ALA A 418 -26.20 5.75 -9.24
N MET A 419 -26.66 6.84 -8.62
CA MET A 419 -26.63 8.16 -9.22
C MET A 419 -25.24 8.77 -9.08
N GLY A 420 -24.81 9.59 -10.04
CA GLY A 420 -23.45 10.12 -10.07
C GLY A 420 -23.05 10.99 -8.88
N THR A 421 -24.04 11.44 -8.10
CA THR A 421 -23.88 12.22 -6.85
C THR A 421 -24.02 11.38 -5.58
N ALA A 422 -24.30 10.08 -5.71
CA ALA A 422 -24.49 9.20 -4.56
C ALA A 422 -23.16 8.91 -3.86
N TRP A 423 -23.21 8.87 -2.53
CA TRP A 423 -22.14 8.41 -1.66
C TRP A 423 -22.53 7.08 -1.04
N SER A 424 -21.60 6.38 -0.44
CA SER A 424 -21.88 5.06 0.15
C SER A 424 -21.42 4.94 1.60
N ILE A 425 -22.10 4.05 2.33
CA ILE A 425 -21.62 3.49 3.59
C ILE A 425 -21.32 2.03 3.31
N SER A 426 -20.11 1.60 3.62
CA SER A 426 -19.63 0.26 3.26
C SER A 426 -19.21 -0.49 4.52
N PRO A 427 -20.03 -1.41 5.02
CA PRO A 427 -19.62 -2.35 6.04
C PRO A 427 -18.76 -3.46 5.44
N ALA A 428 -17.70 -3.83 6.13
CA ALA A 428 -16.85 -4.98 5.81
C ALA A 428 -16.65 -5.85 7.05
N GLY A 429 -16.50 -7.16 6.84
CA GLY A 429 -15.99 -8.05 7.88
C GLY A 429 -14.51 -7.77 8.10
N SER A 430 -14.10 -7.63 9.34
CA SER A 430 -12.69 -7.41 9.71
C SER A 430 -11.96 -8.68 10.13
N SER A 431 -12.66 -9.81 10.19
CA SER A 431 -12.07 -11.13 10.42
C SER A 431 -12.56 -12.16 9.40
N PRO A 432 -11.78 -13.22 9.13
CA PRO A 432 -12.20 -14.31 8.27
C PRO A 432 -13.46 -15.05 8.75
N GLU A 433 -13.74 -15.01 10.05
CA GLU A 433 -14.91 -15.63 10.66
C GLU A 433 -16.18 -14.78 10.49
N ALA A 434 -16.06 -13.53 10.06
CA ALA A 434 -17.17 -12.63 9.76
C ALA A 434 -17.73 -12.82 8.34
N ALA A 435 -17.19 -13.75 7.55
CA ALA A 435 -17.54 -14.00 6.15
C ALA A 435 -18.58 -15.12 5.98
#